data_7680cc55b4a763d78d08dc58ec23ccc4
#
_entry.id   7680cc55b4a763d78d08dc58ec23ccc4
#
_cell.length_a   1.000
_cell.length_b   1.000
_cell.length_c   1.000
_cell.angle_alpha   90.00
_cell.angle_beta   90.00
_cell.angle_gamma   90.00
#
_symmetry.space_group_name_H-M   'P 1'
#
loop_
_entity.id
_entity.type
_entity.pdbx_description
1 polymer ?
#
loop_
_entity_poly.entity_id
_entity_poly.type
_entity_poly.pdbx_seq_one_letter_code
_entity_poly.pdbx_strand_id
1 'polypeptide(L)'
;MRRNLVVLLLAVPLLAQEPMDARGWLNQGVTEFKSGNYPQAVADFQKAVDSEPSNTTFRLYLATAWMQQFIPGVETPENRNIAAAAEREFKKVLEVEPGNETAMMYLASLNLNQKKWDEAQSWYRKIVAANPSNTTAWYSMGFIAWSRWYPPYAAARRSVGLKLEDPGPLPAGAAKEQLRSKFSQVVEGGLHALQQALAIDPQYDDAMAYMNLLIRERADLRDNAADYQRDIAEANAWVDKAMAAKKAKAEHGAAMGIAAPPPPPSGQGGGGGGGYPEPRGRIRASGEVMERMAIRHDPPVYPAEAKKAGISGSVMLSVVVGADGAVKEVTVREGPQALAQAAIDAVRNWTYKVTMLNDEPVEVETSVTVNFALQEE
;
A
#
# COMPACT_ATOMS: atom_id res chain seq x y z
N MET A 1 21.10 -36.04 -72.12
CA MET A 1 20.37 -34.81 -71.75
C MET A 1 20.40 -34.66 -70.23
N ARG A 2 21.29 -33.81 -69.67
CA ARG A 2 21.35 -33.52 -68.23
C ARG A 2 20.59 -32.22 -67.98
N ARG A 3 19.44 -32.30 -67.25
CA ARG A 3 18.68 -31.12 -66.81
C ARG A 3 19.33 -30.53 -65.54
N ASN A 4 19.95 -29.38 -65.67
CA ASN A 4 20.41 -28.60 -64.52
C ASN A 4 19.18 -27.93 -63.85
N LEU A 5 18.94 -28.33 -62.62
CA LEU A 5 17.94 -27.68 -61.75
C LEU A 5 18.61 -26.46 -61.10
N VAL A 6 18.23 -25.28 -61.52
CA VAL A 6 18.66 -24.01 -60.88
C VAL A 6 17.70 -23.77 -59.69
N VAL A 7 18.21 -23.97 -58.50
CA VAL A 7 17.50 -23.60 -57.26
C VAL A 7 17.69 -22.10 -57.02
N LEU A 8 16.68 -21.32 -57.28
CA LEU A 8 16.65 -19.87 -56.93
C LEU A 8 16.38 -19.76 -55.43
N LEU A 9 17.43 -19.50 -54.64
CA LEU A 9 17.29 -19.09 -53.23
C LEU A 9 16.74 -17.65 -53.20
N LEU A 10 15.46 -17.49 -52.95
CA LEU A 10 14.83 -16.21 -52.59
C LEU A 10 15.33 -15.83 -51.18
N ALA A 11 16.29 -14.91 -51.10
CA ALA A 11 16.65 -14.26 -49.88
C ALA A 11 15.46 -13.36 -49.47
N VAL A 12 14.67 -13.82 -48.49
CA VAL A 12 13.70 -12.95 -47.80
C VAL A 12 14.49 -11.93 -47.01
N PRO A 13 14.35 -10.63 -47.27
CA PRO A 13 15.00 -9.63 -46.43
C PRO A 13 14.45 -9.79 -45.01
N LEU A 14 15.31 -10.07 -44.08
CA LEU A 14 15.03 -9.96 -42.64
C LEU A 14 14.75 -8.46 -42.38
N LEU A 15 13.49 -8.07 -42.36
CA LEU A 15 13.10 -6.73 -41.96
C LEU A 15 13.59 -6.58 -40.50
N ALA A 16 14.73 -5.93 -40.34
CA ALA A 16 15.18 -5.49 -39.02
C ALA A 16 14.04 -4.59 -38.49
N GLN A 17 13.37 -5.03 -37.43
CA GLN A 17 12.44 -4.16 -36.72
C GLN A 17 13.21 -2.92 -36.32
N GLU A 18 12.70 -1.74 -36.71
CA GLU A 18 13.26 -0.50 -36.24
C GLU A 18 13.32 -0.51 -34.71
N PRO A 19 14.41 -0.05 -34.09
CA PRO A 19 14.48 0.00 -32.64
C PRO A 19 13.34 0.86 -32.12
N MET A 20 12.59 0.34 -31.14
CA MET A 20 11.47 1.02 -30.51
C MET A 20 11.97 2.36 -29.93
N ASP A 21 11.27 3.44 -30.22
CA ASP A 21 11.58 4.76 -29.67
C ASP A 21 11.18 4.88 -28.18
N ALA A 22 11.55 5.99 -27.56
CA ALA A 22 11.26 6.23 -26.14
C ALA A 22 9.76 6.14 -25.81
N ARG A 23 8.88 6.60 -26.71
CA ARG A 23 7.43 6.52 -26.53
C ARG A 23 6.92 5.09 -26.68
N GLY A 24 7.49 4.32 -27.60
CA GLY A 24 7.19 2.91 -27.75
C GLY A 24 7.49 2.14 -26.47
N TRP A 25 8.67 2.36 -25.88
CA TRP A 25 9.02 1.76 -24.59
C TRP A 25 8.11 2.22 -23.47
N LEU A 26 7.74 3.51 -23.41
CA LEU A 26 6.77 4.00 -22.44
C LEU A 26 5.42 3.29 -22.57
N ASN A 27 4.87 3.19 -23.78
CA ASN A 27 3.57 2.56 -24.03
C ASN A 27 3.57 1.07 -23.65
N GLN A 28 4.65 0.37 -23.95
CA GLN A 28 4.82 -1.02 -23.53
C GLN A 28 4.86 -1.13 -22.01
N GLY A 29 5.68 -0.32 -21.34
CA GLY A 29 5.74 -0.27 -19.88
C GLY A 29 4.39 0.05 -19.23
N VAL A 30 3.58 0.95 -19.81
CA VAL A 30 2.21 1.23 -19.35
C VAL A 30 1.31 0.00 -19.48
N THR A 31 1.46 -0.77 -20.56
CA THR A 31 0.69 -2.01 -20.75
C THR A 31 1.06 -3.05 -19.70
N GLU A 32 2.36 -3.26 -19.47
CA GLU A 32 2.85 -4.16 -18.42
C GLU A 32 2.43 -3.70 -17.01
N PHE A 33 2.49 -2.38 -16.75
CA PHE A 33 2.05 -1.80 -15.48
C PHE A 33 0.56 -2.06 -15.22
N LYS A 34 -0.29 -1.87 -16.23
CA LYS A 34 -1.74 -2.11 -16.12
C LYS A 34 -2.07 -3.59 -15.92
N SER A 35 -1.27 -4.49 -16.46
CA SER A 35 -1.41 -5.94 -16.26
C SER A 35 -0.87 -6.41 -14.90
N GLY A 36 -0.23 -5.52 -14.11
CA GLY A 36 0.38 -5.85 -12.83
C GLY A 36 1.79 -6.44 -12.95
N ASN A 37 2.34 -6.51 -14.16
CA ASN A 37 3.71 -6.99 -14.40
C ASN A 37 4.73 -5.86 -14.15
N TYR A 38 4.85 -5.45 -12.88
CA TYR A 38 5.68 -4.31 -12.49
C TYR A 38 7.18 -4.46 -12.80
N PRO A 39 7.81 -5.66 -12.67
CA PRO A 39 9.20 -5.84 -13.05
C PRO A 39 9.46 -5.56 -14.54
N GLN A 40 8.58 -6.03 -15.43
CA GLN A 40 8.69 -5.77 -16.86
C GLN A 40 8.39 -4.30 -17.17
N ALA A 41 7.40 -3.71 -16.50
CA ALA A 41 7.12 -2.27 -16.60
C ALA A 41 8.35 -1.41 -16.22
N VAL A 42 9.07 -1.78 -15.14
CA VAL A 42 10.33 -1.13 -14.76
C VAL A 42 11.37 -1.25 -15.86
N ALA A 43 11.55 -2.44 -16.45
CA ALA A 43 12.53 -2.65 -17.52
C ALA A 43 12.22 -1.79 -18.77
N ASP A 44 10.96 -1.67 -19.14
CA ASP A 44 10.54 -0.90 -20.31
C ASP A 44 10.57 0.61 -20.04
N PHE A 45 10.12 1.06 -18.85
CA PHE A 45 10.27 2.45 -18.45
C PHE A 45 11.73 2.88 -18.31
N GLN A 46 12.63 1.97 -17.88
CA GLN A 46 14.07 2.25 -17.85
C GLN A 46 14.62 2.54 -19.25
N LYS A 47 14.23 1.75 -20.27
CA LYS A 47 14.63 1.99 -21.66
C LYS A 47 14.10 3.33 -22.19
N ALA A 48 12.87 3.73 -21.81
CA ALA A 48 12.32 5.04 -22.14
C ALA A 48 13.17 6.16 -21.50
N VAL A 49 13.52 6.03 -20.21
CA VAL A 49 14.38 6.98 -19.49
C VAL A 49 15.80 7.02 -20.07
N ASP A 50 16.36 5.88 -20.47
CA ASP A 50 17.70 5.82 -21.07
C ASP A 50 17.74 6.54 -22.44
N SER A 51 16.61 6.49 -23.18
CA SER A 51 16.47 7.19 -24.46
C SER A 51 16.28 8.70 -24.28
N GLU A 52 15.58 9.15 -23.24
CA GLU A 52 15.35 10.55 -22.91
C GLU A 52 15.60 10.83 -21.42
N PRO A 53 16.86 10.94 -20.98
CA PRO A 53 17.21 11.02 -19.55
C PRO A 53 16.68 12.25 -18.81
N SER A 54 16.35 13.33 -19.48
CA SER A 54 15.79 14.55 -18.89
C SER A 54 14.26 14.54 -18.82
N ASN A 55 13.59 13.53 -19.37
CA ASN A 55 12.13 13.45 -19.40
C ASN A 55 11.59 13.03 -18.02
N THR A 56 11.08 13.99 -17.28
CA THR A 56 10.53 13.80 -15.92
C THR A 56 9.32 12.89 -15.90
N THR A 57 8.49 12.91 -16.95
CA THR A 57 7.34 12.03 -17.08
C THR A 57 7.76 10.56 -17.12
N PHE A 58 8.79 10.21 -17.91
CA PHE A 58 9.28 8.83 -17.99
C PHE A 58 9.86 8.37 -16.66
N ARG A 59 10.59 9.27 -15.96
CA ARG A 59 11.08 8.97 -14.61
C ARG A 59 9.98 8.78 -13.59
N LEU A 60 8.89 9.55 -13.67
CA LEU A 60 7.73 9.36 -12.79
C LEU A 60 7.10 7.96 -12.98
N TYR A 61 6.93 7.52 -14.24
CA TYR A 61 6.44 6.16 -14.51
C TYR A 61 7.39 5.09 -13.96
N LEU A 62 8.69 5.23 -14.18
CA LEU A 62 9.71 4.31 -13.67
C LEU A 62 9.67 4.24 -12.14
N ALA A 63 9.69 5.41 -11.48
CA ALA A 63 9.63 5.49 -10.01
C ALA A 63 8.35 4.89 -9.45
N THR A 64 7.21 5.15 -10.11
CA THR A 64 5.90 4.59 -9.71
C THR A 64 5.89 3.06 -9.86
N ALA A 65 6.48 2.51 -10.93
CA ALA A 65 6.59 1.07 -11.11
C ALA A 65 7.47 0.40 -10.04
N TRP A 66 8.53 1.07 -9.58
CA TRP A 66 9.29 0.63 -8.41
C TRP A 66 8.45 0.68 -7.13
N MET A 67 7.66 1.75 -6.93
CA MET A 67 6.78 1.87 -5.75
C MET A 67 5.72 0.77 -5.67
N GLN A 68 5.20 0.30 -6.80
CA GLN A 68 4.22 -0.81 -6.81
C GLN A 68 4.81 -2.15 -6.35
N GLN A 69 6.13 -2.30 -6.40
CA GLN A 69 6.82 -3.49 -5.92
C GLN A 69 7.24 -3.36 -4.44
N PHE A 70 7.25 -2.15 -3.89
CA PHE A 70 7.61 -1.92 -2.49
C PHE A 70 6.51 -2.41 -1.55
N ILE A 71 6.88 -3.21 -0.56
CA ILE A 71 5.96 -3.74 0.46
C ILE A 71 6.26 -3.05 1.78
N PRO A 72 5.35 -2.21 2.30
CA PRO A 72 5.51 -1.57 3.60
C PRO A 72 5.72 -2.59 4.72
N GLY A 73 6.66 -2.31 5.63
CA GLY A 73 6.94 -3.14 6.81
C GLY A 73 7.76 -4.41 6.54
N VAL A 74 8.05 -4.75 5.29
CA VAL A 74 8.92 -5.89 4.94
C VAL A 74 10.38 -5.42 4.87
N GLU A 75 11.22 -5.94 5.78
CA GLU A 75 12.63 -5.53 5.92
C GLU A 75 13.60 -6.54 5.27
N THR A 76 13.41 -6.82 3.97
CA THR A 76 14.39 -7.61 3.20
C THR A 76 15.36 -6.71 2.43
N PRO A 77 16.57 -7.18 2.09
CA PRO A 77 17.49 -6.44 1.23
C PRO A 77 16.86 -6.02 -0.10
N GLU A 78 16.08 -6.92 -0.70
CA GLU A 78 15.39 -6.70 -1.98
C GLU A 78 14.39 -5.57 -1.86
N ASN A 79 13.54 -5.58 -0.84
CA ASN A 79 12.52 -4.55 -0.62
C ASN A 79 13.16 -3.18 -0.32
N ARG A 80 14.28 -3.16 0.41
CA ARG A 80 15.09 -1.95 0.62
C ARG A 80 15.68 -1.41 -0.68
N ASN A 81 16.16 -2.29 -1.57
CA ASN A 81 16.67 -1.90 -2.88
C ASN A 81 15.58 -1.32 -3.78
N ILE A 82 14.37 -1.90 -3.76
CA ILE A 82 13.19 -1.38 -4.46
C ILE A 82 12.85 0.03 -3.94
N ALA A 83 12.76 0.20 -2.62
CA ALA A 83 12.51 1.51 -2.02
C ALA A 83 13.57 2.55 -2.42
N ALA A 84 14.86 2.17 -2.39
CA ALA A 84 15.98 3.04 -2.78
C ALA A 84 15.94 3.41 -4.28
N ALA A 85 15.53 2.48 -5.14
CA ALA A 85 15.37 2.73 -6.57
C ALA A 85 14.24 3.74 -6.83
N ALA A 86 13.08 3.56 -6.20
CA ALA A 86 11.97 4.50 -6.29
C ALA A 86 12.37 5.90 -5.79
N GLU A 87 13.00 5.96 -4.61
CA GLU A 87 13.45 7.22 -3.99
C GLU A 87 14.42 7.98 -4.91
N ARG A 88 15.38 7.28 -5.51
CA ARG A 88 16.36 7.87 -6.43
C ARG A 88 15.67 8.49 -7.65
N GLU A 89 14.75 7.78 -8.28
CA GLU A 89 14.11 8.30 -9.49
C GLU A 89 13.17 9.47 -9.19
N PHE A 90 12.39 9.44 -8.07
CA PHE A 90 11.61 10.60 -7.65
C PHE A 90 12.50 11.83 -7.32
N LYS A 91 13.64 11.64 -6.68
CA LYS A 91 14.58 12.73 -6.41
C LYS A 91 15.11 13.36 -7.70
N LYS A 92 15.43 12.55 -8.73
CA LYS A 92 15.83 13.06 -10.04
C LYS A 92 14.73 13.86 -10.74
N VAL A 93 13.46 13.51 -10.53
CA VAL A 93 12.34 14.35 -10.98
C VAL A 93 12.40 15.71 -10.31
N LEU A 94 12.63 15.76 -9.00
CA LEU A 94 12.69 17.02 -8.25
C LEU A 94 13.97 17.86 -8.53
N GLU A 95 15.04 17.28 -9.06
CA GLU A 95 16.21 18.02 -9.56
C GLU A 95 15.84 18.87 -10.77
N VAL A 96 14.93 18.40 -11.63
CA VAL A 96 14.48 19.11 -12.84
C VAL A 96 13.23 19.95 -12.53
N GLU A 97 12.32 19.41 -11.76
CA GLU A 97 11.02 20.01 -11.38
C GLU A 97 10.89 20.08 -9.85
N PRO A 98 11.52 21.05 -9.17
CA PRO A 98 11.52 21.12 -7.70
C PRO A 98 10.11 21.22 -7.07
N GLY A 99 9.12 21.71 -7.84
CA GLY A 99 7.71 21.82 -7.44
C GLY A 99 6.84 20.64 -7.81
N ASN A 100 7.37 19.52 -8.30
CA ASN A 100 6.57 18.37 -8.71
C ASN A 100 5.91 17.71 -7.50
N GLU A 101 4.63 18.04 -7.28
CA GLU A 101 3.84 17.58 -6.13
C GLU A 101 3.71 16.06 -6.09
N THR A 102 3.56 15.41 -7.26
CA THR A 102 3.48 13.95 -7.36
C THR A 102 4.73 13.27 -6.83
N ALA A 103 5.92 13.73 -7.24
CA ALA A 103 7.18 13.20 -6.75
C ALA A 103 7.35 13.43 -5.25
N MET A 104 6.99 14.61 -4.74
CA MET A 104 7.02 14.90 -3.30
C MET A 104 6.07 14.01 -2.51
N MET A 105 4.83 13.77 -3.01
CA MET A 105 3.85 12.89 -2.36
C MET A 105 4.35 11.44 -2.27
N TYR A 106 4.93 10.91 -3.35
CA TYR A 106 5.49 9.56 -3.32
C TYR A 106 6.70 9.44 -2.39
N LEU A 107 7.60 10.45 -2.35
CA LEU A 107 8.70 10.47 -1.40
C LEU A 107 8.21 10.55 0.05
N ALA A 108 7.20 11.36 0.32
CA ALA A 108 6.58 11.46 1.63
C ALA A 108 5.98 10.11 2.06
N SER A 109 5.19 9.47 1.18
CA SER A 109 4.57 8.16 1.42
C SER A 109 5.61 7.06 1.61
N LEU A 110 6.67 7.03 0.79
CA LEU A 110 7.75 6.06 0.91
C LEU A 110 8.47 6.17 2.26
N ASN A 111 8.80 7.40 2.68
CA ASN A 111 9.43 7.65 3.98
C ASN A 111 8.49 7.32 5.14
N LEU A 112 7.19 7.63 5.00
CA LEU A 112 6.16 7.27 5.98
C LEU A 112 6.11 5.75 6.19
N ASN A 113 6.05 4.98 5.10
CA ASN A 113 6.00 3.53 5.12
C ASN A 113 7.28 2.88 5.68
N GLN A 114 8.41 3.58 5.60
CA GLN A 114 9.68 3.18 6.22
C GLN A 114 9.83 3.70 7.65
N LYS A 115 8.81 4.33 8.23
CA LYS A 115 8.85 4.97 9.57
C LYS A 115 9.94 6.05 9.71
N LYS A 116 10.39 6.63 8.60
CA LYS A 116 11.28 7.79 8.54
C LYS A 116 10.45 9.06 8.72
N TRP A 117 10.00 9.27 9.97
CA TRP A 117 8.98 10.25 10.28
C TRP A 117 9.38 11.69 9.96
N ASP A 118 10.63 12.07 10.23
CA ASP A 118 11.11 13.43 10.02
C ASP A 118 11.24 13.77 8.54
N GLU A 119 11.72 12.81 7.74
CA GLU A 119 11.82 12.94 6.29
C GLU A 119 10.42 13.01 5.65
N ALA A 120 9.51 12.12 6.06
CA ALA A 120 8.12 12.14 5.58
C ALA A 120 7.46 13.48 5.91
N GLN A 121 7.57 13.95 7.15
CA GLN A 121 7.02 15.23 7.58
C GLN A 121 7.63 16.42 6.83
N SER A 122 8.94 16.36 6.51
CA SER A 122 9.61 17.39 5.72
C SER A 122 9.00 17.52 4.32
N TRP A 123 8.73 16.39 3.66
CA TRP A 123 8.09 16.40 2.34
C TRP A 123 6.65 16.92 2.42
N TYR A 124 5.83 16.45 3.38
CA TYR A 124 4.47 16.94 3.54
C TYR A 124 4.41 18.44 3.84
N ARG A 125 5.35 18.98 4.63
CA ARG A 125 5.45 20.44 4.85
C ARG A 125 5.73 21.21 3.56
N LYS A 126 6.60 20.68 2.68
CA LYS A 126 6.85 21.32 1.37
C LYS A 126 5.60 21.31 0.50
N ILE A 127 4.86 20.20 0.51
CA ILE A 127 3.60 20.06 -0.23
C ILE A 127 2.59 21.09 0.26
N VAL A 128 2.30 21.17 1.56
CA VAL A 128 1.30 22.12 2.08
C VAL A 128 1.74 23.58 1.98
N ALA A 129 3.04 23.86 1.93
CA ALA A 129 3.56 25.18 1.66
C ALA A 129 3.32 25.62 0.20
N ALA A 130 3.41 24.70 -0.76
CA ALA A 130 3.12 24.96 -2.17
C ALA A 130 1.62 24.87 -2.49
N ASN A 131 0.92 23.92 -1.88
CA ASN A 131 -0.50 23.65 -2.07
C ASN A 131 -1.20 23.48 -0.70
N PRO A 132 -1.63 24.60 -0.06
CA PRO A 132 -2.31 24.58 1.23
C PRO A 132 -3.63 23.79 1.25
N SER A 133 -4.21 23.50 0.07
CA SER A 133 -5.45 22.72 -0.06
C SER A 133 -5.24 21.21 -0.19
N ASN A 134 -3.99 20.72 -0.08
CA ASN A 134 -3.71 19.29 -0.11
C ASN A 134 -4.11 18.62 1.20
N THR A 135 -5.35 18.13 1.26
CA THR A 135 -5.95 17.47 2.43
C THR A 135 -5.15 16.24 2.87
N THR A 136 -4.66 15.44 1.91
CA THR A 136 -3.89 14.22 2.19
C THR A 136 -2.58 14.54 2.92
N ALA A 137 -1.88 15.61 2.51
CA ALA A 137 -0.64 16.01 3.16
C ALA A 137 -0.88 16.48 4.60
N TRP A 138 -1.92 17.29 4.85
CA TRP A 138 -2.31 17.70 6.18
C TRP A 138 -2.70 16.52 7.07
N TYR A 139 -3.56 15.63 6.58
CA TYR A 139 -3.93 14.40 7.29
C TYR A 139 -2.71 13.54 7.65
N SER A 140 -1.81 13.32 6.68
CA SER A 140 -0.60 12.50 6.90
C SER A 140 0.32 13.09 7.98
N MET A 141 0.40 14.42 8.08
CA MET A 141 1.15 15.07 9.17
C MET A 141 0.54 14.79 10.54
N GLY A 142 -0.79 14.77 10.64
CA GLY A 142 -1.51 14.38 11.85
C GLY A 142 -1.29 12.91 12.22
N PHE A 143 -1.36 12.01 11.22
CA PHE A 143 -1.05 10.60 11.36
C PHE A 143 0.39 10.37 11.86
N ILE A 144 1.37 11.07 11.29
CA ILE A 144 2.77 11.01 11.74
C ILE A 144 2.90 11.44 13.21
N ALA A 145 2.21 12.52 13.59
CA ALA A 145 2.24 13.00 14.96
C ALA A 145 1.72 11.93 15.94
N TRP A 146 0.59 11.30 15.62
CA TRP A 146 0.05 10.22 16.42
C TRP A 146 1.00 9.00 16.44
N SER A 147 1.53 8.58 15.31
CA SER A 147 2.45 7.44 15.21
C SER A 147 3.73 7.60 16.04
N ARG A 148 4.21 8.85 16.19
CA ARG A 148 5.38 9.18 17.03
C ARG A 148 5.02 9.27 18.51
N TRP A 149 3.83 9.72 18.81
CA TRP A 149 3.34 9.93 20.16
C TRP A 149 2.88 8.65 20.85
N TYR A 150 2.13 7.81 20.15
CA TYR A 150 1.43 6.66 20.74
C TYR A 150 2.35 5.64 21.45
N PRO A 151 3.48 5.17 20.87
CA PRO A 151 4.31 4.19 21.55
C PRO A 151 4.89 4.67 22.89
N PRO A 152 5.49 5.87 23.02
CA PRO A 152 5.95 6.39 24.32
C PRO A 152 4.79 6.68 25.28
N TYR A 153 3.64 7.13 24.80
CA TYR A 153 2.43 7.29 25.62
C TYR A 153 1.98 5.96 26.23
N ALA A 154 1.81 4.92 25.41
CA ALA A 154 1.43 3.61 25.87
C ALA A 154 2.46 3.01 26.87
N ALA A 155 3.75 3.24 26.65
CA ALA A 155 4.80 2.82 27.56
C ALA A 155 4.73 3.56 28.92
N ALA A 156 4.44 4.88 28.90
CA ALA A 156 4.29 5.67 30.12
C ALA A 156 3.08 5.21 30.96
N ARG A 157 1.95 4.91 30.33
CA ARG A 157 0.77 4.34 31.04
C ARG A 157 1.12 3.02 31.72
N ARG A 158 1.75 2.10 30.99
CA ARG A 158 2.21 0.82 31.57
C ARG A 158 3.19 0.99 32.73
N SER A 159 4.08 1.97 32.63
CA SER A 159 5.10 2.20 33.69
C SER A 159 4.50 2.65 35.03
N VAL A 160 3.28 3.18 35.02
CA VAL A 160 2.53 3.58 36.23
C VAL A 160 1.40 2.62 36.57
N GLY A 161 1.35 1.43 35.94
CA GLY A 161 0.37 0.39 36.20
C GLY A 161 -1.00 0.61 35.57
N LEU A 162 -1.14 1.55 34.65
CA LEU A 162 -2.37 1.82 33.93
C LEU A 162 -2.43 1.04 32.62
N LYS A 163 -3.58 0.47 32.31
CA LYS A 163 -3.90 -0.07 30.98
C LYS A 163 -4.32 1.07 30.05
N LEU A 164 -4.42 0.78 28.75
CA LEU A 164 -4.82 1.80 27.76
C LEU A 164 -6.29 2.24 27.94
N GLU A 165 -7.14 1.33 28.38
CA GLU A 165 -8.57 1.55 28.62
C GLU A 165 -8.90 2.18 29.99
N ASP A 166 -7.95 2.20 30.92
CA ASP A 166 -8.19 2.80 32.23
C ASP A 166 -8.40 4.32 32.13
N PRO A 167 -9.24 4.94 32.96
CA PRO A 167 -9.38 6.37 32.96
C PRO A 167 -8.10 7.06 33.42
N GLY A 168 -7.81 8.26 32.84
CA GLY A 168 -6.73 9.12 33.28
C GLY A 168 -7.20 10.19 34.28
N PRO A 169 -6.44 11.27 34.45
CA PRO A 169 -5.15 11.55 33.82
C PRO A 169 -4.00 10.70 34.39
N LEU A 170 -2.85 10.71 33.69
CA LEU A 170 -1.61 10.15 34.24
C LEU A 170 -1.29 10.80 35.58
N PRO A 171 -0.85 10.01 36.61
CA PRO A 171 -0.43 10.57 37.88
C PRO A 171 0.77 11.53 37.69
N ALA A 172 0.87 12.52 38.53
CA ALA A 172 2.03 13.41 38.55
C ALA A 172 3.31 12.62 38.78
N GLY A 173 4.36 12.89 37.99
CA GLY A 173 5.63 12.17 38.09
C GLY A 173 6.44 12.19 36.80
N ALA A 174 7.58 11.53 36.84
CA ALA A 174 8.58 11.58 35.79
C ALA A 174 8.05 11.13 34.41
N ALA A 175 7.20 10.09 34.38
CA ALA A 175 6.62 9.61 33.12
C ALA A 175 5.77 10.67 32.42
N LYS A 176 4.87 11.35 33.15
CA LYS A 176 4.04 12.43 32.66
C LYS A 176 4.88 13.62 32.16
N GLU A 177 5.87 14.05 32.96
CA GLU A 177 6.72 15.18 32.61
C GLU A 177 7.61 14.89 31.39
N GLN A 178 8.11 13.68 31.25
CA GLN A 178 8.86 13.28 30.05
C GLN A 178 8.01 13.29 28.80
N LEU A 179 6.77 12.81 28.87
CA LEU A 179 5.84 12.90 27.75
C LEU A 179 5.55 14.34 27.38
N ARG A 180 5.22 15.16 28.39
CA ARG A 180 4.90 16.58 28.22
C ARG A 180 6.05 17.33 27.54
N SER A 181 7.27 17.19 28.07
CA SER A 181 8.44 17.91 27.56
C SER A 181 8.84 17.49 26.14
N LYS A 182 8.71 16.21 25.81
CA LYS A 182 9.18 15.68 24.51
C LYS A 182 8.12 15.75 23.41
N PHE A 183 6.84 15.61 23.76
CA PHE A 183 5.80 15.35 22.77
C PHE A 183 4.66 16.36 22.72
N SER A 184 4.53 17.35 23.66
CA SER A 184 3.44 18.32 23.57
C SER A 184 3.40 19.04 22.23
N GLN A 185 4.54 19.48 21.72
CA GLN A 185 4.60 20.14 20.40
C GLN A 185 4.24 19.19 19.24
N VAL A 186 4.58 17.90 19.35
CA VAL A 186 4.22 16.89 18.35
C VAL A 186 2.71 16.71 18.32
N VAL A 187 2.08 16.57 19.48
CA VAL A 187 0.62 16.40 19.62
C VAL A 187 -0.12 17.63 19.10
N GLU A 188 0.27 18.83 19.57
CA GLU A 188 -0.38 20.09 19.12
C GLU A 188 -0.18 20.33 17.61
N GLY A 189 1.00 20.04 17.08
CA GLY A 189 1.27 20.09 15.63
C GLY A 189 0.41 19.10 14.84
N GLY A 190 0.19 17.91 15.39
CA GLY A 190 -0.71 16.91 14.80
C GLY A 190 -2.16 17.35 14.79
N LEU A 191 -2.65 17.87 15.92
CA LEU A 191 -4.01 18.42 16.03
C LEU A 191 -4.24 19.57 15.05
N HIS A 192 -3.28 20.49 14.95
CA HIS A 192 -3.34 21.57 13.97
C HIS A 192 -3.42 21.05 12.53
N ALA A 193 -2.59 20.07 12.17
CA ALA A 193 -2.60 19.50 10.83
C ALA A 193 -3.94 18.83 10.49
N LEU A 194 -4.51 18.07 11.44
CA LEU A 194 -5.83 17.45 11.26
C LEU A 194 -6.94 18.49 11.15
N GLN A 195 -6.87 19.58 11.90
CA GLN A 195 -7.81 20.71 11.78
C GLN A 195 -7.75 21.35 10.38
N GLN A 196 -6.54 21.52 9.81
CA GLN A 196 -6.40 22.00 8.43
C GLN A 196 -7.01 21.02 7.42
N ALA A 197 -6.78 19.72 7.57
CA ALA A 197 -7.40 18.70 6.72
C ALA A 197 -8.93 18.79 6.79
N LEU A 198 -9.50 18.93 7.99
CA LEU A 198 -10.95 19.02 8.22
C LEU A 198 -11.55 20.37 7.80
N ALA A 199 -10.76 21.44 7.75
CA ALA A 199 -11.19 22.71 7.20
C ALA A 199 -11.36 22.64 5.66
N ILE A 200 -10.57 21.80 5.00
CA ILE A 200 -10.64 21.57 3.56
C ILE A 200 -11.72 20.53 3.24
N ASP A 201 -11.72 19.40 3.94
CA ASP A 201 -12.73 18.33 3.82
C ASP A 201 -13.42 18.06 5.17
N PRO A 202 -14.56 18.73 5.45
CA PRO A 202 -15.32 18.52 6.68
C PRO A 202 -15.93 17.14 6.86
N GLN A 203 -15.83 16.25 5.84
CA GLN A 203 -16.33 14.87 5.88
C GLN A 203 -15.21 13.84 5.98
N TYR A 204 -13.96 14.26 6.24
CA TYR A 204 -12.82 13.37 6.34
C TYR A 204 -12.83 12.58 7.64
N ASP A 205 -13.54 11.46 7.66
CA ASP A 205 -13.77 10.61 8.83
C ASP A 205 -12.47 10.07 9.47
N ASP A 206 -11.45 9.72 8.68
CA ASP A 206 -10.15 9.30 9.21
C ASP A 206 -9.44 10.43 9.97
N ALA A 207 -9.50 11.67 9.47
CA ALA A 207 -8.94 12.83 10.19
C ALA A 207 -9.68 13.07 11.53
N MET A 208 -11.01 12.90 11.56
CA MET A 208 -11.79 12.98 12.79
C MET A 208 -11.40 11.89 13.79
N ALA A 209 -11.13 10.66 13.30
CA ALA A 209 -10.68 9.56 14.16
C ALA A 209 -9.34 9.88 14.83
N TYR A 210 -8.37 10.44 14.11
CA TYR A 210 -7.10 10.84 14.69
C TYR A 210 -7.21 12.10 15.58
N MET A 211 -8.16 13.01 15.33
CA MET A 211 -8.50 14.10 16.26
C MET A 211 -8.93 13.53 17.61
N ASN A 212 -9.87 12.56 17.61
CA ASN A 212 -10.28 11.87 18.83
C ASN A 212 -9.09 11.25 19.57
N LEU A 213 -8.25 10.47 18.87
CA LEU A 213 -7.12 9.77 19.48
C LEU A 213 -6.14 10.76 20.14
N LEU A 214 -5.66 11.76 19.40
CA LEU A 214 -4.70 12.74 19.92
C LEU A 214 -5.27 13.56 21.10
N ILE A 215 -6.54 13.98 21.06
CA ILE A 215 -7.17 14.75 22.13
C ILE A 215 -7.36 13.88 23.38
N ARG A 216 -7.85 12.64 23.20
CA ARG A 216 -8.06 11.69 24.31
C ARG A 216 -6.76 11.37 25.03
N GLU A 217 -5.70 11.12 24.26
CA GLU A 217 -4.39 10.78 24.81
C GLU A 217 -3.69 12.01 25.39
N ARG A 218 -3.89 13.20 24.81
CA ARG A 218 -3.45 14.48 25.39
C ARG A 218 -4.09 14.75 26.75
N ALA A 219 -5.33 14.33 26.96
CA ALA A 219 -6.04 14.50 28.23
C ALA A 219 -5.23 13.95 29.42
N ASP A 220 -4.48 12.87 29.22
CA ASP A 220 -3.61 12.28 30.24
C ASP A 220 -2.49 13.20 30.72
N LEU A 221 -2.15 14.21 29.94
CA LEU A 221 -1.17 15.23 30.32
C LEU A 221 -1.76 16.38 31.16
N ARG A 222 -3.11 16.43 31.34
CA ARG A 222 -3.76 17.51 32.11
C ARG A 222 -3.47 17.36 33.64
N ASP A 223 -3.33 18.48 34.30
CA ASP A 223 -2.98 18.52 35.73
C ASP A 223 -4.19 18.40 36.66
N ASN A 224 -5.39 18.74 36.16
CA ASN A 224 -6.60 18.69 36.93
C ASN A 224 -7.72 17.93 36.19
N ALA A 225 -8.67 17.44 36.98
CA ALA A 225 -9.79 16.63 36.48
C ALA A 225 -10.73 17.44 35.54
N ALA A 226 -10.88 18.73 35.70
CA ALA A 226 -11.78 19.55 34.87
C ALA A 226 -11.23 19.65 33.43
N ASP A 227 -9.94 19.90 33.27
CA ASP A 227 -9.27 19.95 31.96
C ASP A 227 -9.24 18.57 31.30
N TYR A 228 -8.98 17.50 32.07
CA TYR A 228 -9.07 16.14 31.61
C TYR A 228 -10.47 15.84 31.05
N GLN A 229 -11.54 16.10 31.82
CA GLN A 229 -12.89 15.81 31.38
C GLN A 229 -13.30 16.63 30.15
N ARG A 230 -12.82 17.88 30.02
CA ARG A 230 -13.06 18.70 28.83
C ARG A 230 -12.45 18.10 27.60
N ASP A 231 -11.18 17.65 27.64
CA ASP A 231 -10.53 16.96 26.51
C ASP A 231 -11.24 15.63 26.18
N ILE A 232 -11.69 14.86 27.19
CA ILE A 232 -12.46 13.61 26.95
C ILE A 232 -13.80 13.92 26.27
N ALA A 233 -14.51 14.96 26.71
CA ALA A 233 -15.77 15.36 26.06
C ALA A 233 -15.56 15.81 24.61
N GLU A 234 -14.49 16.57 24.34
CA GLU A 234 -14.11 16.97 22.99
C GLU A 234 -13.76 15.75 22.13
N ALA A 235 -12.97 14.80 22.66
CA ALA A 235 -12.62 13.57 21.96
C ALA A 235 -13.87 12.73 21.59
N ASN A 236 -14.84 12.62 22.52
CA ASN A 236 -16.10 11.91 22.26
C ASN A 236 -16.90 12.59 21.14
N ALA A 237 -16.96 13.93 21.12
CA ALA A 237 -17.64 14.66 20.06
C ALA A 237 -17.01 14.39 18.67
N TRP A 238 -15.70 14.15 18.60
CA TRP A 238 -15.04 13.76 17.36
C TRP A 238 -15.37 12.34 16.94
N VAL A 239 -15.57 11.39 17.87
CA VAL A 239 -16.09 10.05 17.56
C VAL A 239 -17.46 10.12 16.90
N ASP A 240 -18.38 10.91 17.51
CA ASP A 240 -19.74 11.07 16.98
C ASP A 240 -19.72 11.67 15.56
N LYS A 241 -18.88 12.68 15.32
CA LYS A 241 -18.71 13.27 13.98
C LYS A 241 -18.16 12.25 12.97
N ALA A 242 -17.12 11.48 13.33
CA ALA A 242 -16.56 10.45 12.46
C ALA A 242 -17.58 9.38 12.09
N MET A 243 -18.37 8.92 13.06
CA MET A 243 -19.43 7.95 12.83
C MET A 243 -20.53 8.50 11.91
N ALA A 244 -20.94 9.75 12.11
CA ALA A 244 -21.92 10.43 11.26
C ALA A 244 -21.41 10.59 9.82
N ALA A 245 -20.15 11.03 9.64
CA ALA A 245 -19.52 11.17 8.33
C ALA A 245 -19.42 9.81 7.59
N LYS A 246 -18.99 8.77 8.29
CA LYS A 246 -18.91 7.41 7.73
C LYS A 246 -20.28 6.87 7.33
N LYS A 247 -21.31 7.11 8.14
CA LYS A 247 -22.69 6.74 7.82
C LYS A 247 -23.21 7.49 6.58
N ALA A 248 -22.98 8.80 6.50
CA ALA A 248 -23.38 9.60 5.34
C ALA A 248 -22.70 9.15 4.05
N LYS A 249 -21.40 8.80 4.11
CA LYS A 249 -20.68 8.21 2.95
C LYS A 249 -21.27 6.89 2.50
N ALA A 250 -21.64 6.00 3.44
CA ALA A 250 -22.25 4.72 3.14
C ALA A 250 -23.65 4.87 2.51
N GLU A 251 -24.47 5.79 3.03
CA GLU A 251 -25.81 6.09 2.50
C GLU A 251 -25.72 6.71 1.09
N HIS A 252 -24.78 7.62 0.87
CA HIS A 252 -24.53 8.21 -0.46
C HIS A 252 -24.06 7.16 -1.47
N GLY A 253 -23.14 6.28 -1.08
CA GLY A 253 -22.68 5.16 -1.92
C GLY A 253 -23.81 4.21 -2.30
N ALA A 254 -24.67 3.86 -1.34
CA ALA A 254 -25.85 3.02 -1.58
C ALA A 254 -26.85 3.71 -2.53
N ALA A 255 -27.09 5.01 -2.39
CA ALA A 255 -27.97 5.78 -3.26
C ALA A 255 -27.43 5.87 -4.72
N MET A 256 -26.12 5.81 -4.91
CA MET A 256 -25.45 5.80 -6.21
C MET A 256 -25.33 4.41 -6.85
N GLY A 257 -25.86 3.34 -6.18
CA GLY A 257 -25.75 1.96 -6.66
C GLY A 257 -24.35 1.36 -6.53
N ILE A 258 -23.47 2.02 -5.81
CA ILE A 258 -22.15 1.49 -5.44
C ILE A 258 -22.39 0.58 -4.24
N ALA A 259 -22.31 -0.74 -4.43
CA ALA A 259 -22.43 -1.69 -3.33
C ALA A 259 -21.41 -1.33 -2.24
N ALA A 260 -21.91 -1.09 -1.02
CA ALA A 260 -21.02 -0.96 0.13
C ALA A 260 -20.15 -2.23 0.22
N PRO A 261 -18.87 -2.13 0.55
CA PRO A 261 -18.08 -3.31 0.83
C PRO A 261 -18.81 -4.11 1.93
N PRO A 262 -18.85 -5.44 1.82
CA PRO A 262 -19.54 -6.27 2.83
C PRO A 262 -18.97 -5.91 4.21
N PRO A 263 -19.84 -5.82 5.24
CA PRO A 263 -19.38 -5.61 6.59
C PRO A 263 -18.42 -6.74 6.97
N PRO A 264 -17.35 -6.43 7.72
CA PRO A 264 -16.46 -7.48 8.20
C PRO A 264 -17.29 -8.52 8.96
N PRO A 265 -17.00 -9.83 8.85
CA PRO A 265 -17.76 -10.87 9.53
C PRO A 265 -17.81 -10.56 11.03
N SER A 266 -19.02 -10.50 11.58
CA SER A 266 -19.27 -10.25 12.99
C SER A 266 -18.75 -11.44 13.80
N GLY A 267 -17.50 -11.34 14.27
CA GLY A 267 -16.99 -12.19 15.34
C GLY A 267 -17.68 -11.81 16.63
N GLN A 268 -18.51 -12.71 17.17
CA GLN A 268 -19.08 -12.60 18.50
C GLN A 268 -17.96 -12.55 19.55
N GLY A 269 -17.91 -11.48 20.32
CA GLY A 269 -17.00 -11.35 21.45
C GLY A 269 -17.15 -9.97 22.09
N GLY A 270 -17.90 -9.95 23.20
CA GLY A 270 -18.40 -8.79 23.89
C GLY A 270 -17.37 -7.84 24.48
N GLY A 271 -17.86 -6.66 24.83
CA GLY A 271 -17.22 -5.70 25.74
C GLY A 271 -16.86 -4.38 25.07
N GLY A 272 -17.65 -3.34 25.37
CA GLY A 272 -17.43 -1.97 24.93
C GLY A 272 -16.06 -1.43 25.35
N GLY A 273 -15.39 -0.80 24.42
CA GLY A 273 -14.17 -0.07 24.59
C GLY A 273 -13.75 0.39 23.20
N GLY A 274 -13.59 1.69 22.99
CA GLY A 274 -13.17 2.26 21.72
C GLY A 274 -11.91 1.59 21.21
N GLY A 275 -12.11 0.61 20.35
CA GLY A 275 -11.01 -0.12 19.72
C GLY A 275 -10.29 0.83 18.77
N TYR A 276 -8.99 0.95 18.97
CA TYR A 276 -8.07 1.56 18.02
C TYR A 276 -8.26 0.91 16.64
N PRO A 277 -8.19 1.66 15.54
CA PRO A 277 -8.02 1.04 14.25
C PRO A 277 -6.66 0.33 14.26
N GLU A 278 -6.66 -0.93 14.66
CA GLU A 278 -5.51 -1.79 14.40
C GLU A 278 -5.32 -1.82 12.87
N PRO A 279 -4.09 -1.82 12.39
CA PRO A 279 -3.81 -2.08 10.98
C PRO A 279 -4.11 -3.54 10.67
N ARG A 280 -5.39 -3.93 10.76
CA ARG A 280 -5.90 -5.17 10.20
C ARG A 280 -6.17 -4.94 8.73
N GLY A 281 -5.11 -4.61 8.01
CA GLY A 281 -5.13 -4.40 6.59
C GLY A 281 -4.52 -5.60 5.89
N ARG A 282 -5.29 -6.17 4.98
CA ARG A 282 -4.74 -6.99 3.92
C ARG A 282 -3.74 -6.13 3.13
N ILE A 283 -2.45 -6.49 3.13
CA ILE A 283 -1.44 -5.78 2.33
C ILE A 283 -1.44 -6.34 0.90
N ARG A 284 -0.99 -5.54 -0.05
CA ARG A 284 -0.77 -6.02 -1.43
C ARG A 284 0.70 -6.26 -1.68
N ALA A 285 1.02 -7.43 -2.24
CA ALA A 285 2.34 -7.78 -2.70
C ALA A 285 2.30 -8.21 -4.16
N SER A 286 3.36 -7.94 -4.93
CA SER A 286 3.46 -8.45 -6.29
C SER A 286 3.60 -9.97 -6.30
N GLY A 287 3.12 -10.62 -7.38
CA GLY A 287 3.23 -12.06 -7.56
C GLY A 287 4.67 -12.56 -7.45
N GLU A 288 5.64 -11.83 -8.00
CA GLU A 288 7.06 -12.17 -7.94
C GLU A 288 7.62 -12.19 -6.52
N VAL A 289 7.22 -11.23 -5.69
CA VAL A 289 7.61 -11.23 -4.27
C VAL A 289 7.04 -12.45 -3.56
N MET A 290 5.77 -12.76 -3.81
CA MET A 290 5.12 -13.92 -3.20
C MET A 290 5.68 -15.24 -3.73
N GLU A 291 6.10 -15.31 -4.98
CA GLU A 291 6.78 -16.49 -5.54
C GLU A 291 8.09 -16.80 -4.81
N ARG A 292 8.89 -15.78 -4.49
CA ARG A 292 10.11 -15.92 -3.66
C ARG A 292 9.81 -16.30 -2.20
N MET A 293 8.61 -16.01 -1.73
CA MET A 293 8.13 -16.37 -0.39
C MET A 293 7.44 -17.73 -0.36
N ALA A 294 7.24 -18.38 -1.50
CA ALA A 294 6.63 -19.70 -1.57
C ALA A 294 7.46 -20.76 -0.85
N ILE A 295 6.82 -21.52 0.02
CA ILE A 295 7.38 -22.71 0.69
C ILE A 295 7.01 -23.97 -0.11
N ARG A 296 5.75 -24.02 -0.54
CA ARG A 296 5.21 -25.08 -1.38
C ARG A 296 4.50 -24.47 -2.58
N HIS A 297 4.88 -24.90 -3.77
CA HIS A 297 4.40 -24.40 -5.04
C HIS A 297 4.24 -25.56 -6.01
N ASP A 298 3.23 -26.42 -5.76
CA ASP A 298 2.97 -27.60 -6.58
C ASP A 298 2.47 -27.16 -7.97
N PRO A 299 2.95 -27.77 -9.06
CA PRO A 299 2.49 -27.45 -10.41
C PRO A 299 1.02 -27.87 -10.60
N PRO A 300 0.28 -27.16 -11.49
CA PRO A 300 -1.11 -27.51 -11.77
C PRO A 300 -1.21 -28.86 -12.51
N VAL A 301 -2.27 -29.60 -12.20
CA VAL A 301 -2.62 -30.80 -12.96
C VAL A 301 -3.33 -30.37 -14.24
N TYR A 302 -2.75 -30.70 -15.39
CA TYR A 302 -3.34 -30.35 -16.69
C TYR A 302 -4.66 -31.09 -16.90
N PRO A 303 -5.80 -30.42 -17.15
CA PRO A 303 -7.08 -31.09 -17.37
C PRO A 303 -7.05 -31.93 -18.65
N ALA A 304 -7.46 -33.20 -18.60
CA ALA A 304 -7.42 -34.12 -19.69
C ALA A 304 -8.18 -33.64 -20.94
N GLU A 305 -9.36 -33.03 -20.72
CA GLU A 305 -10.18 -32.45 -21.80
C GLU A 305 -9.50 -31.26 -22.48
N ALA A 306 -8.87 -30.38 -21.69
CA ALA A 306 -8.13 -29.23 -22.22
C ALA A 306 -6.89 -29.71 -23.01
N LYS A 307 -6.19 -30.75 -22.53
CA LYS A 307 -5.06 -31.35 -23.23
C LYS A 307 -5.49 -31.95 -24.58
N LYS A 308 -6.60 -32.70 -24.62
CA LYS A 308 -7.17 -33.26 -25.85
C LYS A 308 -7.62 -32.18 -26.85
N ALA A 309 -8.15 -31.07 -26.33
CA ALA A 309 -8.62 -29.95 -27.16
C ALA A 309 -7.49 -28.99 -27.58
N GLY A 310 -6.22 -29.24 -27.18
CA GLY A 310 -5.09 -28.36 -27.48
C GLY A 310 -5.15 -26.98 -26.84
N ILE A 311 -5.91 -26.84 -25.75
CA ILE A 311 -6.07 -25.55 -25.06
C ILE A 311 -4.91 -25.34 -24.11
N SER A 312 -4.01 -24.40 -24.42
CA SER A 312 -2.89 -23.95 -23.58
C SER A 312 -3.04 -22.47 -23.24
N GLY A 313 -2.20 -21.97 -22.35
CA GLY A 313 -2.16 -20.55 -21.98
C GLY A 313 -1.96 -20.33 -20.48
N SER A 314 -2.04 -19.07 -20.10
CA SER A 314 -1.84 -18.63 -18.71
C SER A 314 -3.18 -18.29 -18.06
N VAL A 315 -3.33 -18.67 -16.80
CA VAL A 315 -4.48 -18.28 -15.96
C VAL A 315 -3.97 -17.32 -14.89
N MET A 316 -4.49 -16.10 -14.89
CA MET A 316 -4.18 -15.08 -13.88
C MET A 316 -5.21 -15.16 -12.75
N LEU A 317 -4.72 -15.28 -11.53
CA LEU A 317 -5.51 -15.43 -10.32
C LEU A 317 -5.23 -14.25 -9.36
N SER A 318 -6.27 -13.76 -8.69
CA SER A 318 -6.13 -12.95 -7.47
C SER A 318 -6.15 -13.92 -6.29
N VAL A 319 -5.15 -13.84 -5.43
CA VAL A 319 -4.93 -14.77 -4.32
C VAL A 319 -4.82 -14.00 -3.01
N VAL A 320 -5.46 -14.50 -1.97
CA VAL A 320 -5.26 -14.02 -0.61
C VAL A 320 -4.54 -15.08 0.19
N VAL A 321 -3.35 -14.74 0.66
CA VAL A 321 -2.55 -15.54 1.59
C VAL A 321 -2.86 -15.08 3.00
N GLY A 322 -3.21 -16.00 3.88
CA GLY A 322 -3.52 -15.73 5.28
C GLY A 322 -2.28 -15.36 6.10
N ALA A 323 -2.52 -14.82 7.28
CA ALA A 323 -1.49 -14.53 8.28
C ALA A 323 -0.69 -15.77 8.74
N ASP A 324 -1.20 -16.96 8.45
CA ASP A 324 -0.56 -18.27 8.68
C ASP A 324 0.28 -18.75 7.49
N GLY A 325 0.31 -17.99 6.38
CA GLY A 325 0.99 -18.36 5.14
C GLY A 325 0.19 -19.32 4.23
N ALA A 326 -1.00 -19.75 4.61
CA ALA A 326 -1.87 -20.60 3.79
C ALA A 326 -2.72 -19.74 2.83
N VAL A 327 -3.02 -20.28 1.65
CA VAL A 327 -3.93 -19.63 0.69
C VAL A 327 -5.37 -19.73 1.20
N LYS A 328 -6.04 -18.58 1.39
CA LYS A 328 -7.42 -18.48 1.87
C LYS A 328 -8.45 -18.27 0.77
N GLU A 329 -8.14 -17.39 -0.18
CA GLU A 329 -9.04 -17.02 -1.27
C GLU A 329 -8.31 -17.07 -2.60
N VAL A 330 -8.97 -17.59 -3.63
CA VAL A 330 -8.47 -17.63 -5.01
C VAL A 330 -9.61 -17.26 -5.95
N THR A 331 -9.39 -16.23 -6.78
CA THR A 331 -10.36 -15.76 -7.78
C THR A 331 -9.71 -15.63 -9.13
N VAL A 332 -10.34 -16.15 -10.18
CA VAL A 332 -9.86 -16.01 -11.57
C VAL A 332 -10.05 -14.57 -12.02
N ARG A 333 -8.99 -13.96 -12.54
CA ARG A 333 -9.02 -12.65 -13.18
C ARG A 333 -9.09 -12.76 -14.69
N GLU A 334 -8.26 -13.65 -15.27
CA GLU A 334 -8.12 -13.80 -16.71
C GLU A 334 -7.58 -15.20 -17.04
N GLY A 335 -7.90 -15.70 -18.23
CA GLY A 335 -7.36 -16.94 -18.77
C GLY A 335 -8.42 -17.87 -19.36
N PRO A 336 -7.99 -18.96 -20.02
CA PRO A 336 -8.92 -19.95 -20.60
C PRO A 336 -9.78 -20.63 -19.53
N GLN A 337 -11.09 -20.59 -19.70
CA GLN A 337 -12.05 -21.16 -18.73
C GLN A 337 -11.81 -22.66 -18.48
N ALA A 338 -11.38 -23.41 -19.50
CA ALA A 338 -11.07 -24.83 -19.39
C ALA A 338 -9.88 -25.15 -18.46
N LEU A 339 -9.02 -24.16 -18.17
CA LEU A 339 -7.83 -24.29 -17.31
C LEU A 339 -8.06 -23.67 -15.92
N ALA A 340 -9.10 -22.87 -15.76
CA ALA A 340 -9.33 -22.05 -14.60
C ALA A 340 -9.44 -22.87 -13.30
N GLN A 341 -10.21 -23.98 -13.31
CA GLN A 341 -10.40 -24.79 -12.12
C GLN A 341 -9.10 -25.49 -11.70
N ALA A 342 -8.31 -26.00 -12.65
CA ALA A 342 -7.04 -26.66 -12.37
C ALA A 342 -6.01 -25.66 -11.78
N ALA A 343 -6.03 -24.41 -12.23
CA ALA A 343 -5.21 -23.34 -11.66
C ALA A 343 -5.62 -23.03 -10.22
N ILE A 344 -6.92 -22.91 -9.94
CA ILE A 344 -7.46 -22.69 -8.59
C ILE A 344 -7.04 -23.84 -7.65
N ASP A 345 -7.22 -25.08 -8.08
CA ASP A 345 -6.95 -26.27 -7.25
C ASP A 345 -5.45 -26.39 -6.93
N ALA A 346 -4.57 -26.04 -7.85
CA ALA A 346 -3.14 -26.02 -7.59
C ALA A 346 -2.79 -24.93 -6.55
N VAL A 347 -3.23 -23.69 -6.78
CA VAL A 347 -2.87 -22.53 -5.95
C VAL A 347 -3.43 -22.64 -4.53
N ARG A 348 -4.56 -23.26 -4.32
CA ARG A 348 -5.13 -23.51 -2.98
C ARG A 348 -4.23 -24.36 -2.08
N ASN A 349 -3.38 -25.19 -2.67
CA ASN A 349 -2.45 -26.04 -1.93
C ASN A 349 -1.08 -25.39 -1.71
N TRP A 350 -0.85 -24.19 -2.25
CA TRP A 350 0.40 -23.47 -2.06
C TRP A 350 0.49 -22.91 -0.65
N THR A 351 1.70 -22.82 -0.15
CA THR A 351 1.99 -22.22 1.15
C THR A 351 3.15 -21.26 1.03
N TYR A 352 3.09 -20.21 1.83
CA TYR A 352 4.05 -19.10 1.81
C TYR A 352 4.65 -18.87 3.18
N LYS A 353 5.81 -18.23 3.22
CA LYS A 353 6.36 -17.71 4.47
C LYS A 353 5.38 -16.68 5.03
N VAL A 354 5.19 -16.71 6.36
CA VAL A 354 4.37 -15.73 7.05
C VAL A 354 4.92 -14.33 6.78
N THR A 355 4.05 -13.45 6.31
CA THR A 355 4.40 -12.05 6.09
C THR A 355 4.12 -11.28 7.37
N MET A 356 5.16 -10.62 7.90
CA MET A 356 5.08 -9.82 9.11
C MET A 356 4.97 -8.34 8.75
N LEU A 357 4.04 -7.63 9.37
CA LEU A 357 3.91 -6.18 9.31
C LEU A 357 3.94 -5.65 10.74
N ASN A 358 4.93 -4.82 11.08
CA ASN A 358 5.14 -4.32 12.46
C ASN A 358 5.20 -5.44 13.52
N ASP A 359 5.89 -6.54 13.22
CA ASP A 359 6.02 -7.75 14.05
C ASP A 359 4.70 -8.54 14.25
N GLU A 360 3.64 -8.20 13.49
CA GLU A 360 2.39 -8.94 13.47
C GLU A 360 2.20 -9.65 12.12
N PRO A 361 1.71 -10.91 12.12
CA PRO A 361 1.43 -11.61 10.88
C PRO A 361 0.18 -11.04 10.20
N VAL A 362 0.29 -10.77 8.89
CA VAL A 362 -0.80 -10.13 8.13
C VAL A 362 -1.21 -10.94 6.90
N GLU A 363 -2.44 -10.71 6.44
CA GLU A 363 -2.92 -11.25 5.17
C GLU A 363 -2.32 -10.49 3.99
N VAL A 364 -2.03 -11.21 2.90
CA VAL A 364 -1.45 -10.65 1.68
C VAL A 364 -2.36 -10.92 0.49
N GLU A 365 -2.78 -9.86 -0.21
CA GLU A 365 -3.41 -9.97 -1.52
C GLU A 365 -2.33 -9.89 -2.60
N THR A 366 -2.34 -10.86 -3.53
CA THR A 366 -1.36 -10.94 -4.61
C THR A 366 -2.01 -11.42 -5.91
N SER A 367 -1.28 -11.25 -7.03
CA SER A 367 -1.64 -11.85 -8.31
C SER A 367 -0.69 -12.99 -8.63
N VAL A 368 -1.23 -14.11 -9.07
CA VAL A 368 -0.47 -15.31 -9.43
C VAL A 368 -0.82 -15.71 -10.86
N THR A 369 0.19 -16.01 -11.67
CA THR A 369 0.00 -16.52 -13.01
C THR A 369 0.38 -18.00 -13.07
N VAL A 370 -0.58 -18.85 -13.43
CA VAL A 370 -0.38 -20.30 -13.60
C VAL A 370 -0.32 -20.61 -15.08
N ASN A 371 0.81 -21.18 -15.54
CA ASN A 371 1.05 -21.46 -16.95
C ASN A 371 0.78 -22.92 -17.27
N PHE A 372 0.05 -23.15 -18.38
CA PHE A 372 -0.23 -24.46 -18.94
C PHE A 372 0.38 -24.55 -20.34
N ALA A 373 1.46 -25.29 -20.48
CA ALA A 373 2.11 -25.55 -21.75
C ALA A 373 1.84 -27.01 -22.21
N LEU A 374 1.48 -27.17 -23.46
CA LEU A 374 1.45 -28.52 -24.08
C LEU A 374 2.90 -28.95 -24.30
N GLN A 375 3.30 -30.08 -23.73
CA GLN A 375 4.58 -30.70 -24.10
C GLN A 375 4.41 -31.30 -25.48
N GLU A 376 5.23 -30.90 -26.44
CA GLU A 376 5.40 -31.62 -27.71
C GLU A 376 6.00 -32.98 -27.38
N GLU A 377 5.32 -34.07 -27.77
CA GLU A 377 5.82 -35.44 -27.70
C GLU A 377 6.82 -35.70 -28.82
#